data_882e51e6e3c9e48a8cf683f0fcc6d1cb
#
_entry.id   882e51e6e3c9e48a8cf683f0fcc6d1cb
#
_cell.length_a   1.000
_cell.length_b   1.000
_cell.length_c   1.000
_cell.angle_alpha   90.00
_cell.angle_beta   90.00
_cell.angle_gamma   90.00
#
_symmetry.space_group_name_H-M   'P 1'
#
loop_
_entity.id
_entity.type
_entity.pdbx_description
1 polymer ?
#
loop_
_entity_poly.entity_id
_entity_poly.type
_entity_poly.pdbx_seq_one_letter_code
_entity_poly.pdbx_strand_id
1 'polypeptide(L)' 'MKSKWEIIHECDTDEGKPTQWCLEINHHKYGKYCWINDMGDYFGVEVEYGGFVELKQCKSLTSAKRWVTMNLL' A
#
# COMPACT_ATOMS: atom_id res chain seq x y z
N MET A 1 11.42 13.47 6.83
CA MET A 1 10.81 12.41 7.64
C MET A 1 10.77 11.11 6.84
N LYS A 2 11.18 10.03 7.44
CA LYS A 2 11.19 8.75 6.76
C LYS A 2 9.84 8.07 6.89
N SER A 3 9.32 7.58 5.77
CA SER A 3 8.12 6.77 5.76
C SER A 3 8.46 5.38 6.29
N LYS A 4 7.59 4.84 7.13
CA LYS A 4 7.79 3.52 7.69
C LYS A 4 6.65 2.60 7.31
N TRP A 5 6.93 1.65 6.46
CA TRP A 5 5.95 0.67 6.01
C TRP A 5 5.86 -0.46 7.01
N GLU A 6 4.64 -0.88 7.30
CA GLU A 6 4.39 -2.04 8.15
C GLU A 6 3.81 -3.16 7.30
N ILE A 7 4.23 -4.37 7.62
CA ILE A 7 3.72 -5.57 6.96
C ILE A 7 2.49 -6.04 7.73
N ILE A 8 1.36 -6.15 7.05
CA ILE A 8 0.10 -6.51 7.68
C ILE A 8 -0.19 -7.99 7.53
N HIS A 9 0.00 -8.54 6.34
CA HIS A 9 -0.24 -9.96 6.07
C HIS A 9 0.99 -10.61 5.49
N GLU A 10 1.42 -11.71 6.10
CA GLU A 10 2.59 -12.47 5.67
C GLU A 10 2.26 -13.91 5.32
N CYS A 11 1.09 -14.36 5.66
CA CYS A 11 0.80 -15.79 5.75
C CYS A 11 -0.13 -16.32 4.68
N ASP A 12 -0.48 -15.51 3.71
CA ASP A 12 -1.44 -15.95 2.69
C ASP A 12 -0.78 -16.79 1.60
N THR A 13 0.53 -16.99 1.69
CA THR A 13 1.26 -17.84 0.78
C THR A 13 1.98 -18.91 1.57
N ASP A 14 2.27 -20.05 0.93
CA ASP A 14 3.00 -21.14 1.55
C ASP A 14 4.43 -20.75 1.94
N GLU A 15 4.92 -19.68 1.39
CA GLU A 15 6.28 -19.21 1.64
C GLU A 15 6.37 -18.13 2.71
N GLY A 16 5.22 -17.72 3.25
CA GLY A 16 5.18 -16.70 4.28
C GLY A 16 5.58 -15.31 3.79
N LYS A 17 5.44 -15.03 2.51
CA LYS A 17 5.79 -13.73 1.96
C LYS A 17 4.73 -12.69 2.31
N PRO A 18 5.14 -11.45 2.58
CA PRO A 18 4.18 -10.38 2.82
C PRO A 18 3.29 -10.14 1.60
N THR A 19 2.00 -9.98 1.84
CA THR A 19 1.04 -9.69 0.79
C THR A 19 0.34 -8.36 0.95
N GLN A 20 0.51 -7.72 2.11
CA GLN A 20 -0.09 -6.40 2.34
C GLN A 20 0.84 -5.55 3.21
N TRP A 21 1.00 -4.30 2.82
CA TRP A 21 1.78 -3.31 3.55
C TRP A 21 0.90 -2.12 3.86
N CYS A 22 1.14 -1.48 4.99
CA CYS A 22 0.40 -0.31 5.44
C CYS A 22 1.35 0.82 5.78
N LEU A 23 0.98 2.04 5.41
CA LEU A 23 1.75 3.22 5.75
C LEU A 23 0.81 4.30 6.28
N GLU A 24 1.22 4.94 7.38
CA GLU A 24 0.51 6.11 7.89
C GLU A 24 0.86 7.32 7.04
N ILE A 25 -0.13 7.89 6.37
CA ILE A 25 0.08 9.01 5.45
C ILE A 25 -0.51 10.32 5.99
N ASN A 26 -1.53 10.25 6.85
CA ASN A 26 -2.21 11.42 7.38
C ASN A 26 -2.64 12.39 6.27
N HIS A 27 -3.24 11.84 5.22
CA HIS A 27 -3.64 12.63 4.06
C HIS A 27 -4.98 13.31 4.33
N HIS A 28 -5.07 14.60 3.96
CA HIS A 28 -6.30 15.38 4.21
C HIS A 28 -7.52 14.84 3.48
N LYS A 29 -7.33 14.16 2.36
CA LYS A 29 -8.42 13.62 1.55
C LYS A 29 -8.62 12.12 1.76
N TYR A 30 -7.53 11.35 1.83
CA TYR A 30 -7.59 9.89 1.83
C TYR A 30 -7.47 9.26 3.20
N GLY A 31 -7.33 10.08 4.24
CA GLY A 31 -7.34 9.58 5.60
C GLY A 31 -5.95 9.26 6.13
N LYS A 32 -5.93 8.46 7.19
CA LYS A 32 -4.73 8.26 7.97
C LYS A 32 -3.77 7.25 7.36
N TYR A 33 -4.30 6.25 6.66
CA TYR A 33 -3.48 5.12 6.18
C TYR A 33 -3.69 4.86 4.71
N CYS A 34 -2.66 4.30 4.08
CA CYS A 34 -2.80 3.67 2.78
C CYS A 34 -2.24 2.24 2.86
N TRP A 35 -2.64 1.42 1.91
CA TRP A 35 -2.21 0.03 1.84
C TRP A 35 -1.69 -0.28 0.45
N ILE A 36 -0.71 -1.17 0.40
CA ILE A 36 -0.28 -1.77 -0.86
C ILE A 36 -0.58 -3.26 -0.76
N ASN A 37 -1.28 -3.80 -1.76
CA ASN A 37 -1.64 -5.21 -1.81
C ASN A 37 -0.94 -5.88 -2.98
N ASP A 38 -0.36 -7.05 -2.72
CA ASP A 38 0.18 -7.91 -3.78
C ASP A 38 -0.98 -8.68 -4.39
N MET A 39 -1.35 -8.30 -5.60
CA MET A 39 -2.49 -8.90 -6.31
C MET A 39 -2.07 -10.02 -7.25
N GLY A 40 -0.79 -10.39 -7.23
CA GLY A 40 -0.25 -11.41 -8.12
C GLY A 40 0.37 -10.80 -9.37
N ASP A 41 -0.44 -10.18 -10.20
CA ASP A 41 0.02 -9.57 -11.45
C ASP A 41 0.50 -8.13 -11.29
N TYR A 42 0.12 -7.49 -10.20
CA TYR A 42 0.48 -6.10 -9.94
C TYR A 42 0.39 -5.82 -8.43
N PHE A 43 0.83 -4.64 -8.03
CA PHE A 43 0.67 -4.16 -6.66
C PHE A 43 -0.33 -3.00 -6.68
N GLY A 44 -1.43 -3.15 -5.94
CA GLY A 44 -2.47 -2.14 -5.87
C GLY A 44 -2.27 -1.23 -4.67
N VAL A 45 -2.31 0.09 -4.91
CA VAL A 45 -2.27 1.08 -3.84
C VAL A 45 -3.70 1.48 -3.49
N GLU A 46 -4.10 1.26 -2.24
CA GLU A 46 -5.46 1.48 -1.79
C GLU A 46 -5.52 2.43 -0.61
N VAL A 47 -6.63 3.14 -0.51
CA VAL A 47 -6.95 3.99 0.63
C VAL A 47 -8.39 3.73 1.05
N GLU A 48 -8.74 4.12 2.27
CA GLU A 48 -10.11 4.06 2.73
C GLU A 48 -10.76 5.44 2.51
N TYR A 49 -11.62 5.50 1.49
CA TYR A 49 -12.33 6.73 1.14
C TYR A 49 -13.77 6.35 0.82
N GLY A 50 -14.59 6.21 1.87
CA GLY A 50 -15.92 5.67 1.72
C GLY A 50 -15.93 4.19 1.40
N GLY A 51 -14.90 3.45 1.86
CA GLY A 51 -14.59 2.08 1.51
C GLY A 51 -13.19 2.02 0.94
N PHE A 52 -12.72 0.82 0.60
CA PHE A 52 -11.39 0.68 0.01
C PHE A 52 -11.43 1.05 -1.47
N VAL A 53 -10.61 2.01 -1.85
CA VAL A 53 -10.50 2.49 -3.22
C VAL A 53 -9.07 2.31 -3.70
N GLU A 54 -8.90 1.63 -4.84
CA GLU A 54 -7.59 1.45 -5.45
C GLU A 54 -7.24 2.71 -6.25
N LEU A 55 -6.13 3.34 -5.90
CA LEU A 55 -5.70 4.57 -6.54
C LEU A 55 -4.73 4.36 -7.68
N LYS A 56 -3.93 3.28 -7.61
CA LYS A 56 -2.88 3.04 -8.58
C LYS A 56 -2.52 1.57 -8.61
N GLN A 57 -2.18 1.08 -9.80
CA GLN A 57 -1.62 -0.25 -9.99
C GLN A 57 -0.17 -0.09 -10.43
N CYS A 58 0.73 -0.79 -9.76
CA CYS A 58 2.16 -0.71 -10.03
C CYS A 58 2.71 -2.10 -10.29
N LYS A 59 3.78 -2.17 -11.07
CA LYS A 59 4.37 -3.45 -11.44
C LYS A 59 5.24 -4.06 -10.36
N SER A 60 5.72 -3.26 -9.43
CA SER A 60 6.57 -3.73 -8.35
C SER A 60 6.23 -3.03 -7.06
N LEU A 61 6.62 -3.65 -5.94
CA LEU A 61 6.44 -3.05 -4.62
C LEU A 61 7.22 -1.74 -4.51
N THR A 62 8.44 -1.70 -5.05
CA THR A 62 9.27 -0.50 -5.04
C THR A 62 8.58 0.65 -5.76
N SER A 63 8.00 0.38 -6.92
CA SER A 63 7.26 1.39 -7.68
C SER A 63 6.03 1.88 -6.91
N ALA A 64 5.31 0.95 -6.25
CA ALA A 64 4.14 1.30 -5.47
C ALA A 64 4.51 2.21 -4.29
N LYS A 65 5.55 1.87 -3.55
CA LYS A 65 6.02 2.69 -2.44
C LYS A 65 6.47 4.08 -2.91
N ARG A 66 7.16 4.13 -4.04
CA ARG A 66 7.60 5.41 -4.62
C ARG A 66 6.40 6.27 -5.01
N TRP A 67 5.41 5.66 -5.63
CA TRP A 67 4.20 6.38 -6.03
C TRP A 67 3.51 7.01 -4.81
N VAL A 68 3.40 6.27 -3.72
CA VAL A 68 2.80 6.77 -2.48
C VAL A 68 3.61 7.96 -1.94
N THR A 69 4.93 7.82 -1.91
CA THR A 69 5.79 8.89 -1.42
C THR A 69 5.62 10.17 -2.24
N MET A 70 5.47 10.04 -3.55
CA MET A 70 5.38 11.20 -4.45
C MET A 70 3.98 11.81 -4.51
N ASN A 71 2.94 11.04 -4.21
CA ASN A 71 1.56 11.48 -4.43
C ASN A 71 0.72 11.58 -3.16
N LEU A 72 1.05 10.85 -2.10
CA LEU A 72 0.26 10.81 -0.88
C LEU A 72 0.99 11.37 0.36
N LEU A 73 2.26 11.61 0.23
CA LEU A 73 3.06 12.16 1.34
C LEU A 73 3.49 13.60 1.10
#